data_7727af2fa2b08cdc3eb0dc58bf142c64
#
_entry.id   7727af2fa2b08cdc3eb0dc58bf142c64
#
_cell.length_a   1.000
_cell.length_b   1.000
_cell.length_c   1.000
_cell.angle_alpha   90.00
_cell.angle_beta   90.00
_cell.angle_gamma   90.00
#
_symmetry.space_group_name_H-M   'P 1'
#
loop_
_entity.id
_entity.type
_entity.pdbx_description
1 polymer ?
#
loop_
_entity_poly.entity_id
_entity_poly.type
_entity_poly.pdbx_seq_one_letter_code
_entity_poly.pdbx_strand_id
1 'polypeptide(L)'
;MDLTIVGCGYVGLALAERLQPRRPQLKLTLTTTSRNRLEQLAPLADRVQLCDATDPAQLLKALQQSNSSVFCLGPKGDRQVDANGYRHTFVDSFRCLRSLLPQLPNLNNIIYTGSCSVYGDAQGGWVDEHTPPEPGRGHGAVLLESEQLLSGITDRRVCILRLGALYGPGRDLDRRLRGLAGLERPGSGGSFSNWVHVTDAAGALEAALDGTWNGVVNVVNDEPIRLRDLVGRSLQRQGLDPVRWLGEDEPDAAGRRIRNTRLKQLGYRLQHPTVDQSGVLTANQVP
;
A
#
# COMPACT_ATOMS: atom_id res chain seq x y z
N MET A 1 -10.13 -0.51 -22.02
CA MET A 1 -8.87 -0.77 -21.27
C MET A 1 -9.00 -2.12 -20.60
N ASP A 2 -8.01 -2.97 -20.73
CA ASP A 2 -7.97 -4.29 -20.11
C ASP A 2 -6.99 -4.21 -18.94
N LEU A 3 -7.51 -4.32 -17.71
CA LEU A 3 -6.77 -4.19 -16.46
C LEU A 3 -6.72 -5.50 -15.72
N THR A 4 -5.53 -5.87 -15.24
CA THR A 4 -5.40 -6.96 -14.25
C THR A 4 -4.89 -6.43 -12.92
N ILE A 5 -5.62 -6.73 -11.84
CA ILE A 5 -5.16 -6.53 -10.45
C ILE A 5 -4.56 -7.85 -9.97
N VAL A 6 -3.23 -7.86 -9.83
CA VAL A 6 -2.48 -9.01 -9.33
C VAL A 6 -2.40 -8.91 -7.81
N GLY A 7 -3.05 -9.85 -7.13
CA GLY A 7 -3.15 -9.84 -5.66
C GLY A 7 -4.30 -8.98 -5.15
N CYS A 8 -5.53 -9.44 -5.35
CA CYS A 8 -6.72 -8.74 -4.84
C CYS A 8 -6.88 -8.92 -3.32
N GLY A 9 -5.90 -8.41 -2.54
CA GLY A 9 -5.92 -8.29 -1.09
C GLY A 9 -6.68 -7.06 -0.62
N TYR A 10 -6.25 -6.42 0.48
CA TYR A 10 -6.93 -5.28 1.08
C TYR A 10 -7.00 -4.06 0.14
N VAL A 11 -5.87 -3.66 -0.45
CA VAL A 11 -5.82 -2.51 -1.36
C VAL A 11 -6.41 -2.86 -2.73
N GLY A 12 -6.09 -4.05 -3.26
CA GLY A 12 -6.62 -4.49 -4.55
C GLY A 12 -8.13 -4.63 -4.56
N LEU A 13 -8.73 -5.07 -3.44
CA LEU A 13 -10.19 -5.12 -3.27
C LEU A 13 -10.79 -3.70 -3.29
N ALA A 14 -10.24 -2.79 -2.50
CA ALA A 14 -10.71 -1.40 -2.47
C ALA A 14 -10.61 -0.71 -3.84
N LEU A 15 -9.57 -1.03 -4.63
CA LEU A 15 -9.45 -0.55 -6.01
C LEU A 15 -10.53 -1.17 -6.90
N ALA A 16 -10.76 -2.48 -6.82
CA ALA A 16 -11.78 -3.15 -7.64
C ALA A 16 -13.20 -2.61 -7.34
N GLU A 17 -13.55 -2.48 -6.06
CA GLU A 17 -14.83 -1.90 -5.62
C GLU A 17 -15.00 -0.45 -6.09
N ARG A 18 -13.92 0.32 -6.14
CA ARG A 18 -13.93 1.70 -6.61
C ARG A 18 -14.11 1.80 -8.13
N LEU A 19 -13.47 0.91 -8.89
CA LEU A 19 -13.49 0.93 -10.36
C LEU A 19 -14.80 0.40 -10.94
N GLN A 20 -15.37 -0.64 -10.36
CA GLN A 20 -16.52 -1.37 -10.89
C GLN A 20 -17.71 -0.45 -11.22
N PRO A 21 -18.21 0.42 -10.32
CA PRO A 21 -19.36 1.29 -10.64
C PRO A 21 -19.00 2.49 -11.52
N ARG A 22 -17.73 2.87 -11.59
CA ARG A 22 -17.27 4.08 -12.28
C ARG A 22 -16.85 3.83 -13.72
N ARG A 23 -16.55 2.59 -14.06
CA ARG A 23 -15.93 2.22 -15.34
C ARG A 23 -16.58 0.97 -15.94
N PRO A 24 -17.84 1.06 -16.38
CA PRO A 24 -18.57 -0.11 -16.95
C PRO A 24 -17.93 -0.67 -18.22
N GLN A 25 -17.06 0.11 -18.89
CA GLN A 25 -16.33 -0.31 -20.11
C GLN A 25 -14.97 -0.95 -19.82
N LEU A 26 -14.54 -0.99 -18.54
CA LEU A 26 -13.28 -1.58 -18.13
C LEU A 26 -13.44 -3.09 -18.09
N LYS A 27 -12.60 -3.81 -18.83
CA LYS A 27 -12.46 -5.26 -18.67
C LYS A 27 -11.48 -5.53 -17.52
N LEU A 28 -12.03 -5.98 -16.41
CA LEU A 28 -11.28 -6.19 -15.18
C LEU A 28 -11.03 -7.67 -14.91
N THR A 29 -9.77 -8.01 -14.75
CA THR A 29 -9.34 -9.33 -14.24
C THR A 29 -8.79 -9.16 -12.82
N LEU A 30 -9.31 -9.93 -11.87
CA LEU A 30 -8.81 -9.99 -10.50
C LEU A 30 -8.09 -11.32 -10.25
N THR A 31 -7.00 -11.27 -9.51
CA THR A 31 -6.31 -12.49 -9.11
C THR A 31 -6.21 -12.64 -7.59
N THR A 32 -6.22 -13.87 -7.14
CA THR A 32 -6.04 -14.24 -5.74
C THR A 32 -5.31 -15.58 -5.65
N THR A 33 -4.58 -15.81 -4.57
CA THR A 33 -4.00 -17.13 -4.26
C THR A 33 -4.96 -18.03 -3.46
N SER A 34 -6.10 -17.48 -2.99
CA SER A 34 -7.07 -18.18 -2.13
C SER A 34 -8.32 -18.58 -2.92
N ARG A 35 -8.62 -19.89 -2.98
CA ARG A 35 -9.83 -20.41 -3.62
C ARG A 35 -11.11 -19.87 -2.99
N ASN A 36 -11.12 -19.71 -1.67
CA ASN A 36 -12.31 -19.25 -0.93
C ASN A 36 -12.72 -17.81 -1.26
N ARG A 37 -11.88 -17.07 -1.97
CA ARG A 37 -12.15 -15.68 -2.34
C ARG A 37 -12.69 -15.52 -3.77
N LEU A 38 -12.68 -16.58 -4.56
CA LEU A 38 -13.13 -16.50 -5.97
C LEU A 38 -14.59 -16.02 -6.06
N GLU A 39 -15.48 -16.61 -5.27
CA GLU A 39 -16.90 -16.24 -5.26
C GLU A 39 -17.12 -14.81 -4.75
N GLN A 40 -16.38 -14.41 -3.71
CA GLN A 40 -16.45 -13.05 -3.17
C GLN A 40 -16.03 -12.00 -4.21
N LEU A 41 -15.04 -12.30 -5.04
CA LEU A 41 -14.50 -11.37 -6.02
C LEU A 41 -15.26 -11.37 -7.35
N ALA A 42 -16.00 -12.43 -7.65
CA ALA A 42 -16.72 -12.60 -8.92
C ALA A 42 -17.65 -11.43 -9.30
N PRO A 43 -18.42 -10.82 -8.37
CA PRO A 43 -19.27 -9.67 -8.71
C PRO A 43 -18.53 -8.39 -9.09
N LEU A 44 -17.22 -8.31 -8.84
CA LEU A 44 -16.41 -7.10 -9.00
C LEU A 44 -15.64 -7.04 -10.31
N ALA A 45 -15.65 -8.13 -11.12
CA ALA A 45 -14.80 -8.20 -12.31
C ALA A 45 -15.36 -9.14 -13.37
N ASP A 46 -14.94 -8.95 -14.62
CA ASP A 46 -15.28 -9.83 -15.73
C ASP A 46 -14.64 -11.21 -15.60
N ARG A 47 -13.49 -11.27 -14.94
CA ARG A 47 -12.74 -12.51 -14.72
C ARG A 47 -12.08 -12.51 -13.35
N VAL A 48 -12.22 -13.62 -12.64
CA VAL A 48 -11.46 -13.88 -11.40
C VAL A 48 -10.72 -15.20 -11.55
N GLN A 49 -9.44 -15.24 -11.18
CA GLN A 49 -8.65 -16.45 -11.32
C GLN A 49 -7.64 -16.64 -10.18
N LEU A 50 -7.32 -17.89 -9.91
CA LEU A 50 -6.20 -18.21 -9.04
C LEU A 50 -4.90 -17.85 -9.76
N CYS A 51 -4.02 -17.13 -9.07
CA CYS A 51 -2.72 -16.80 -9.59
C CYS A 51 -1.74 -16.62 -8.43
N ASP A 52 -0.72 -17.44 -8.42
CA ASP A 52 0.53 -17.17 -7.71
C ASP A 52 1.42 -16.38 -8.67
N ALA A 53 1.79 -15.17 -8.30
CA ALA A 53 2.58 -14.29 -9.18
C ALA A 53 4.02 -14.78 -9.40
N THR A 54 4.45 -15.82 -8.70
CA THR A 54 5.75 -16.48 -8.89
C THR A 54 5.68 -17.65 -9.89
N ASP A 55 4.46 -18.07 -10.27
CA ASP A 55 4.23 -19.11 -11.27
C ASP A 55 4.10 -18.46 -12.66
N PRO A 56 5.05 -18.71 -13.59
CA PRO A 56 5.05 -18.09 -14.90
C PRO A 56 3.80 -18.37 -15.74
N ALA A 57 3.28 -19.60 -15.68
CA ALA A 57 2.11 -19.96 -16.47
C ALA A 57 0.83 -19.26 -15.96
N GLN A 58 0.67 -19.18 -14.64
CA GLN A 58 -0.46 -18.50 -14.02
C GLN A 58 -0.38 -16.99 -14.24
N LEU A 59 0.80 -16.38 -14.06
CA LEU A 59 0.98 -14.94 -14.25
C LEU A 59 0.82 -14.53 -15.72
N LEU A 60 1.37 -15.31 -16.67
CA LEU A 60 1.18 -15.08 -18.10
C LEU A 60 -0.30 -15.13 -18.47
N LYS A 61 -1.03 -16.16 -18.03
CA LYS A 61 -2.47 -16.31 -18.27
C LYS A 61 -3.26 -15.13 -17.71
N ALA A 62 -2.83 -14.57 -16.55
CA ALA A 62 -3.48 -13.41 -15.95
C ALA A 62 -3.26 -12.12 -16.76
N LEU A 63 -2.08 -11.94 -17.34
CA LEU A 63 -1.64 -10.68 -17.95
C LEU A 63 -1.77 -10.63 -19.47
N GLN A 64 -1.91 -11.76 -20.18
CA GLN A 64 -1.80 -11.85 -21.65
C GLN A 64 -2.76 -10.95 -22.43
N GLN A 65 -3.89 -10.57 -21.84
CA GLN A 65 -4.87 -9.68 -22.47
C GLN A 65 -4.81 -8.25 -21.91
N SER A 66 -3.95 -7.97 -20.95
CA SER A 66 -3.93 -6.70 -20.22
C SER A 66 -3.10 -5.64 -20.91
N ASN A 67 -3.64 -4.41 -20.94
CA ASN A 67 -2.86 -3.22 -21.30
C ASN A 67 -2.23 -2.59 -20.06
N SER A 68 -2.84 -2.78 -18.92
CA SER A 68 -2.39 -2.27 -17.61
C SER A 68 -2.46 -3.35 -16.54
N SER A 69 -1.53 -3.29 -15.60
CA SER A 69 -1.54 -4.14 -14.41
C SER A 69 -1.27 -3.36 -13.14
N VAL A 70 -1.95 -3.74 -12.07
CA VAL A 70 -1.71 -3.23 -10.72
C VAL A 70 -1.31 -4.39 -9.82
N PHE A 71 -0.10 -4.35 -9.30
CA PHE A 71 0.41 -5.35 -8.36
C PHE A 71 0.16 -4.89 -6.93
N CYS A 72 -0.81 -5.54 -6.27
CA CYS A 72 -1.16 -5.32 -4.86
C CYS A 72 -0.75 -6.54 -4.03
N LEU A 73 0.53 -6.89 -4.12
CA LEU A 73 1.08 -8.07 -3.46
C LEU A 73 1.11 -7.90 -1.94
N GLY A 74 0.95 -8.99 -1.23
CA GLY A 74 1.06 -9.06 0.22
C GLY A 74 1.37 -10.49 0.67
N PRO A 75 2.01 -10.67 1.83
CA PRO A 75 2.30 -11.99 2.36
C PRO A 75 1.03 -12.81 2.56
N LYS A 76 1.10 -14.11 2.34
CA LYS A 76 -0.02 -15.03 2.56
C LYS A 76 -0.46 -15.01 4.03
N GLY A 77 -1.76 -14.80 4.26
CA GLY A 77 -2.37 -14.94 5.58
C GLY A 77 -2.28 -13.73 6.51
N ASP A 78 -1.96 -12.54 5.99
CA ASP A 78 -1.90 -11.27 6.76
C ASP A 78 -0.97 -11.34 8.01
N ARG A 79 -0.09 -12.35 8.05
CA ARG A 79 0.89 -12.55 9.12
C ARG A 79 2.24 -12.02 8.68
N GLN A 80 3.00 -11.52 9.65
CA GLN A 80 4.43 -11.24 9.45
C GLN A 80 5.12 -12.56 9.10
N VAL A 81 5.52 -12.70 7.84
CA VAL A 81 6.37 -13.79 7.38
C VAL A 81 7.84 -13.38 7.50
N ASP A 82 8.74 -14.34 7.49
CA ASP A 82 10.17 -14.08 7.50
C ASP A 82 10.65 -13.39 6.20
N ALA A 83 11.94 -13.02 6.17
CA ALA A 83 12.53 -12.37 5.00
C ALA A 83 12.46 -13.22 3.73
N ASN A 84 12.48 -14.56 3.84
CA ASN A 84 12.38 -15.45 2.71
C ASN A 84 10.95 -15.44 2.13
N GLY A 85 9.92 -15.47 2.98
CA GLY A 85 8.53 -15.33 2.55
C GLY A 85 8.25 -13.99 1.88
N TYR A 86 8.88 -12.91 2.39
CA TYR A 86 8.84 -11.60 1.73
C TYR A 86 9.53 -11.63 0.37
N ARG A 87 10.74 -12.21 0.28
CA ARG A 87 11.47 -12.34 -0.99
C ARG A 87 10.66 -13.11 -2.02
N HIS A 88 10.08 -14.23 -1.63
CA HIS A 88 9.22 -15.02 -2.50
C HIS A 88 8.03 -14.18 -3.00
N THR A 89 7.34 -13.48 -2.10
CA THR A 89 6.14 -12.71 -2.47
C THR A 89 6.46 -11.54 -3.41
N PHE A 90 7.53 -10.79 -3.17
CA PHE A 90 7.79 -9.54 -3.89
C PHE A 90 8.87 -9.68 -4.95
N VAL A 91 10.05 -10.17 -4.60
CA VAL A 91 11.19 -10.24 -5.52
C VAL A 91 10.96 -11.28 -6.60
N ASP A 92 10.57 -12.52 -6.22
CA ASP A 92 10.40 -13.60 -7.19
C ASP A 92 9.20 -13.34 -8.12
N SER A 93 8.13 -12.70 -7.63
CA SER A 93 7.02 -12.25 -8.48
C SER A 93 7.48 -11.26 -9.55
N PHE A 94 8.34 -10.30 -9.23
CA PHE A 94 8.82 -9.35 -10.24
C PHE A 94 9.93 -9.90 -11.12
N ARG A 95 10.71 -10.86 -10.65
CA ARG A 95 11.60 -11.65 -11.54
C ARG A 95 10.78 -12.44 -12.55
N CYS A 96 9.71 -13.09 -12.10
CA CYS A 96 8.76 -13.78 -12.96
C CYS A 96 8.14 -12.83 -13.98
N LEU A 97 7.58 -11.69 -13.55
CA LEU A 97 7.05 -10.68 -14.47
C LEU A 97 8.08 -10.28 -15.53
N ARG A 98 9.30 -9.94 -15.12
CA ARG A 98 10.35 -9.50 -16.06
C ARG A 98 10.66 -10.57 -17.12
N SER A 99 10.71 -11.84 -16.76
CA SER A 99 10.94 -12.93 -17.72
C SER A 99 9.80 -13.11 -18.73
N LEU A 100 8.58 -12.68 -18.37
CA LEU A 100 7.39 -12.79 -19.21
C LEU A 100 7.14 -11.56 -20.11
N LEU A 101 7.82 -10.43 -19.87
CA LEU A 101 7.59 -9.19 -20.63
C LEU A 101 7.68 -9.36 -22.16
N PRO A 102 8.60 -10.16 -22.75
CA PRO A 102 8.63 -10.39 -24.19
C PRO A 102 7.35 -11.07 -24.72
N GLN A 103 6.62 -11.79 -23.88
CA GLN A 103 5.36 -12.46 -24.23
C GLN A 103 4.12 -11.60 -23.95
N LEU A 104 4.30 -10.39 -23.42
CA LEU A 104 3.25 -9.46 -23.01
C LEU A 104 3.37 -8.12 -23.78
N PRO A 105 3.29 -8.12 -25.13
CA PRO A 105 3.55 -6.92 -25.92
C PRO A 105 2.53 -5.80 -25.68
N ASN A 106 1.33 -6.13 -25.24
CA ASN A 106 0.25 -5.17 -24.98
C ASN A 106 0.30 -4.56 -23.58
N LEU A 107 1.07 -5.12 -22.64
CA LEU A 107 1.18 -4.62 -21.27
C LEU A 107 2.09 -3.40 -21.23
N ASN A 108 1.52 -2.21 -21.33
CA ASN A 108 2.25 -0.94 -21.42
C ASN A 108 2.34 -0.17 -20.11
N ASN A 109 1.54 -0.54 -19.11
CA ASN A 109 1.46 0.17 -17.84
C ASN A 109 1.48 -0.80 -16.67
N ILE A 110 2.47 -0.65 -15.80
CA ILE A 110 2.68 -1.48 -14.61
C ILE A 110 2.68 -0.57 -13.41
N ILE A 111 1.76 -0.79 -12.47
CA ILE A 111 1.67 -0.05 -11.22
C ILE A 111 1.89 -1.02 -10.07
N TYR A 112 2.68 -0.62 -9.09
CA TYR A 112 2.98 -1.43 -7.92
C TYR A 112 2.69 -0.69 -6.62
N THR A 113 2.03 -1.34 -5.68
CA THR A 113 1.88 -0.85 -4.30
C THR A 113 3.10 -1.25 -3.48
N GLY A 114 4.10 -0.40 -3.49
CA GLY A 114 5.29 -0.49 -2.64
C GLY A 114 5.02 0.02 -1.21
N SER A 115 6.07 0.25 -0.46
CA SER A 115 5.99 0.70 0.93
C SER A 115 7.01 1.78 1.27
N CYS A 116 6.60 2.76 2.05
CA CYS A 116 7.50 3.76 2.61
C CYS A 116 8.55 3.18 3.58
N SER A 117 8.47 1.90 3.96
CA SER A 117 9.48 1.25 4.81
C SER A 117 10.87 1.20 4.17
N VAL A 118 10.96 1.38 2.85
CA VAL A 118 12.22 1.43 2.12
C VAL A 118 13.12 2.62 2.51
N TYR A 119 12.56 3.68 3.08
CA TYR A 119 13.36 4.86 3.50
C TYR A 119 14.21 4.62 4.77
N GLY A 120 13.92 3.57 5.55
CA GLY A 120 14.61 3.34 6.80
C GLY A 120 14.28 4.37 7.88
N ASP A 121 15.20 4.61 8.78
CA ASP A 121 15.09 5.62 9.84
C ASP A 121 15.86 6.88 9.41
N ALA A 122 15.18 8.00 9.33
CA ALA A 122 15.75 9.30 8.99
C ALA A 122 15.92 10.19 10.24
N GLN A 123 15.96 9.60 11.44
CA GLN A 123 16.13 10.33 12.71
C GLN A 123 15.13 11.47 12.87
N GLY A 124 13.84 11.21 12.55
CA GLY A 124 12.78 12.20 12.56
C GLY A 124 12.81 13.20 11.39
N GLY A 125 13.78 13.10 10.48
CA GLY A 125 13.92 13.98 9.32
C GLY A 125 12.82 13.80 8.26
N TRP A 126 12.74 14.77 7.35
CA TRP A 126 11.85 14.70 6.20
C TRP A 126 12.53 13.94 5.04
N VAL A 127 11.76 13.05 4.41
CA VAL A 127 12.15 12.30 3.23
C VAL A 127 11.09 12.45 2.13
N ASP A 128 11.52 12.36 0.88
CA ASP A 128 10.67 12.37 -0.31
C ASP A 128 11.17 11.34 -1.35
N GLU A 129 10.63 11.39 -2.55
CA GLU A 129 10.97 10.45 -3.62
C GLU A 129 12.40 10.60 -4.14
N HIS A 130 13.07 11.72 -3.88
CA HIS A 130 14.48 11.99 -4.24
C HIS A 130 15.44 11.51 -3.16
N THR A 131 14.94 11.29 -1.94
CA THR A 131 15.74 10.78 -0.84
C THR A 131 16.17 9.34 -1.14
N PRO A 132 17.46 9.01 -1.15
CA PRO A 132 17.93 7.64 -1.34
C PRO A 132 17.28 6.71 -0.31
N PRO A 133 16.73 5.57 -0.72
CA PRO A 133 16.23 4.59 0.21
C PRO A 133 17.37 3.94 1.00
N GLU A 134 17.25 3.93 2.32
CA GLU A 134 18.22 3.31 3.24
C GLU A 134 17.49 2.36 4.20
N PRO A 135 16.85 1.30 3.67
CA PRO A 135 16.14 0.36 4.52
C PRO A 135 17.15 -0.37 5.42
N GLY A 136 16.79 -0.54 6.67
CA GLY A 136 17.49 -1.46 7.55
C GLY A 136 17.44 -2.89 6.99
N ARG A 137 18.10 -3.82 7.69
CA ARG A 137 18.02 -5.27 7.34
C ARG A 137 16.58 -5.77 7.45
N GLY A 138 16.21 -6.73 6.62
CA GLY A 138 14.90 -7.39 6.66
C GLY A 138 13.93 -6.93 5.56
N HIS A 139 12.65 -6.74 5.92
CA HIS A 139 11.58 -6.55 4.93
C HIS A 139 11.78 -5.31 4.04
N GLY A 140 12.28 -4.21 4.58
CA GLY A 140 12.52 -3.00 3.80
C GLY A 140 13.54 -3.20 2.67
N ALA A 141 14.61 -3.95 2.92
CA ALA A 141 15.61 -4.28 1.89
C ALA A 141 15.02 -5.13 0.76
N VAL A 142 14.18 -6.11 1.11
CA VAL A 142 13.48 -6.95 0.11
C VAL A 142 12.53 -6.12 -0.75
N LEU A 143 11.79 -5.20 -0.14
CA LEU A 143 10.89 -4.30 -0.87
C LEU A 143 11.67 -3.36 -1.79
N LEU A 144 12.81 -2.84 -1.35
CA LEU A 144 13.67 -2.03 -2.21
C LEU A 144 14.20 -2.84 -3.41
N GLU A 145 14.65 -4.09 -3.21
CA GLU A 145 15.06 -4.97 -4.31
C GLU A 145 13.91 -5.17 -5.32
N SER A 146 12.67 -5.33 -4.84
CA SER A 146 11.51 -5.46 -5.71
C SER A 146 11.24 -4.18 -6.54
N GLU A 147 11.41 -3.01 -5.94
CA GLU A 147 11.31 -1.72 -6.65
C GLU A 147 12.40 -1.57 -7.72
N GLN A 148 13.64 -1.98 -7.41
CA GLN A 148 14.75 -1.95 -8.36
C GLN A 148 14.52 -2.84 -9.58
N LEU A 149 13.93 -4.02 -9.38
CA LEU A 149 13.53 -4.89 -10.50
C LEU A 149 12.54 -4.20 -11.43
N LEU A 150 11.56 -3.49 -10.90
CA LEU A 150 10.57 -2.75 -11.69
C LEU A 150 11.17 -1.51 -12.35
N SER A 151 11.99 -0.74 -11.64
CA SER A 151 12.65 0.47 -12.17
C SER A 151 13.60 0.15 -13.33
N GLY A 152 14.09 -1.08 -13.43
CA GLY A 152 14.89 -1.55 -14.55
C GLY A 152 14.08 -1.90 -15.81
N ILE A 153 12.76 -1.72 -15.82
CA ILE A 153 11.90 -1.86 -17.01
C ILE A 153 11.80 -0.47 -17.67
N THR A 154 12.38 -0.30 -18.85
CA THR A 154 12.50 1.01 -19.51
C THR A 154 11.63 1.17 -20.77
N ASP A 155 11.09 0.07 -21.27
CA ASP A 155 10.25 0.02 -22.47
C ASP A 155 8.75 0.17 -22.18
N ARG A 156 8.39 0.37 -20.92
CA ARG A 156 7.01 0.46 -20.43
C ARG A 156 6.91 1.48 -19.32
N ARG A 157 5.69 2.00 -19.11
CA ARG A 157 5.42 2.87 -17.97
C ARG A 157 5.37 2.06 -16.68
N VAL A 158 6.20 2.44 -15.72
CA VAL A 158 6.24 1.83 -14.39
C VAL A 158 6.00 2.89 -13.33
N CYS A 159 4.99 2.71 -12.51
CA CYS A 159 4.69 3.58 -11.37
C CYS A 159 4.70 2.79 -10.07
N ILE A 160 5.49 3.23 -9.11
CA ILE A 160 5.61 2.61 -7.79
C ILE A 160 4.99 3.56 -6.76
N LEU A 161 3.86 3.16 -6.17
CA LEU A 161 3.23 3.92 -5.10
C LEU A 161 3.75 3.41 -3.75
N ARG A 162 4.64 4.17 -3.11
CA ARG A 162 5.10 3.88 -1.76
C ARG A 162 4.01 4.26 -0.77
N LEU A 163 3.29 3.29 -0.26
CA LEU A 163 2.20 3.50 0.68
C LEU A 163 2.71 3.65 2.11
N GLY A 164 2.09 4.56 2.86
CA GLY A 164 2.16 4.58 4.31
C GLY A 164 1.49 3.38 4.96
N ALA A 165 1.47 3.35 6.29
CA ALA A 165 0.73 2.34 7.03
C ALA A 165 -0.78 2.46 6.71
N LEU A 166 -1.37 1.35 6.29
CA LEU A 166 -2.76 1.32 5.83
C LEU A 166 -3.76 1.24 6.98
N TYR A 167 -4.80 2.08 6.92
CA TYR A 167 -5.94 2.04 7.82
C TYR A 167 -7.25 2.25 7.05
N GLY A 168 -8.38 2.06 7.72
CA GLY A 168 -9.72 2.21 7.16
C GLY A 168 -10.61 1.01 7.44
N PRO A 169 -11.73 0.82 6.74
CA PRO A 169 -12.64 -0.31 6.94
C PRO A 169 -11.90 -1.65 6.94
N GLY A 170 -12.13 -2.48 7.97
CA GLY A 170 -11.43 -3.75 8.16
C GLY A 170 -10.02 -3.65 8.77
N ARG A 171 -9.44 -2.46 8.82
CA ARG A 171 -8.16 -2.14 9.50
C ARG A 171 -8.30 -0.93 10.40
N ASP A 172 -9.33 -0.96 11.25
CA ASP A 172 -9.66 0.10 12.18
C ASP A 172 -8.54 0.33 13.20
N LEU A 173 -8.11 1.58 13.34
CA LEU A 173 -6.99 1.97 14.21
C LEU A 173 -7.35 1.82 15.69
N ASP A 174 -8.55 2.21 16.10
CA ASP A 174 -8.97 2.14 17.48
C ASP A 174 -8.99 0.69 17.96
N ARG A 175 -9.49 -0.22 17.13
CA ARG A 175 -9.45 -1.66 17.39
C ARG A 175 -8.02 -2.20 17.52
N ARG A 176 -7.11 -1.75 16.64
CA ARG A 176 -5.70 -2.19 16.63
C ARG A 176 -4.93 -1.68 17.85
N LEU A 177 -5.23 -0.46 18.30
CA LEU A 177 -4.49 0.22 19.36
C LEU A 177 -5.05 -0.08 20.75
N ARG A 178 -6.29 -0.57 20.84
CA ARG A 178 -6.95 -0.91 22.11
C ARG A 178 -6.11 -1.83 23.00
N GLY A 179 -5.41 -2.79 22.43
CA GLY A 179 -4.55 -3.71 23.18
C GLY A 179 -3.33 -3.08 23.84
N LEU A 180 -3.11 -1.77 23.64
CA LEU A 180 -2.04 -1.01 24.29
C LEU A 180 -2.50 -0.32 25.59
N ALA A 181 -3.81 -0.29 25.86
CA ALA A 181 -4.39 0.41 27.01
C ALA A 181 -3.74 -0.03 28.34
N GLY A 182 -3.30 0.94 29.15
CA GLY A 182 -2.70 0.72 30.46
C GLY A 182 -1.33 0.02 30.45
N LEU A 183 -0.76 -0.28 29.27
CA LEU A 183 0.54 -0.95 29.20
C LEU A 183 1.69 0.03 29.40
N GLU A 184 2.78 -0.49 29.99
CA GLU A 184 4.09 0.14 29.93
C GLU A 184 4.78 -0.20 28.60
N ARG A 185 5.34 0.80 27.95
CA ARG A 185 6.06 0.62 26.68
C ARG A 185 7.43 1.28 26.74
N PRO A 186 8.48 0.60 26.24
CA PRO A 186 9.81 1.19 26.16
C PRO A 186 9.82 2.37 25.17
N GLY A 187 10.74 3.30 25.39
CA GLY A 187 10.88 4.52 24.58
C GLY A 187 9.89 5.60 24.95
N SER A 188 9.96 6.74 24.27
CA SER A 188 9.12 7.93 24.50
C SER A 188 7.82 7.91 23.69
N GLY A 189 7.65 6.96 22.75
CA GLY A 189 6.60 7.01 21.73
C GLY A 189 6.74 8.18 20.75
N GLY A 190 7.89 8.86 20.73
CA GLY A 190 8.17 10.05 19.93
C GLY A 190 8.38 9.80 18.44
N SER A 191 8.58 8.55 18.00
CA SER A 191 8.83 8.22 16.60
C SER A 191 7.64 8.59 15.70
N PHE A 192 7.95 9.18 14.53
CA PHE A 192 6.94 9.51 13.55
C PHE A 192 6.44 8.27 12.80
N SER A 193 5.14 8.22 12.59
CA SER A 193 4.45 7.24 11.74
C SER A 193 3.71 7.95 10.60
N ASN A 194 3.69 7.29 9.45
CA ASN A 194 3.11 7.83 8.23
C ASN A 194 2.01 6.87 7.77
N TRP A 195 0.81 7.38 7.59
CA TRP A 195 -0.40 6.61 7.36
C TRP A 195 -1.04 6.97 6.01
N VAL A 196 -1.87 6.10 5.51
CA VAL A 196 -2.75 6.38 4.37
C VAL A 196 -4.05 5.60 4.53
N HIS A 197 -5.18 6.27 4.32
CA HIS A 197 -6.47 5.60 4.28
C HIS A 197 -6.58 4.73 3.02
N VAL A 198 -7.18 3.54 3.13
CA VAL A 198 -7.29 2.61 2.00
C VAL A 198 -8.04 3.21 0.81
N THR A 199 -9.02 4.07 1.05
CA THR A 199 -9.75 4.79 -0.01
C THR A 199 -8.81 5.72 -0.81
N ASP A 200 -7.87 6.39 -0.12
CA ASP A 200 -6.88 7.25 -0.77
C ASP A 200 -5.83 6.43 -1.52
N ALA A 201 -5.43 5.29 -0.96
CA ALA A 201 -4.55 4.36 -1.68
C ALA A 201 -5.21 3.86 -2.98
N ALA A 202 -6.49 3.46 -2.93
CA ALA A 202 -7.25 3.05 -4.11
C ALA A 202 -7.46 4.20 -5.10
N GLY A 203 -7.74 5.42 -4.60
CA GLY A 203 -7.89 6.62 -5.43
C GLY A 203 -6.59 7.03 -6.13
N ALA A 204 -5.45 6.94 -5.46
CA ALA A 204 -4.15 7.19 -6.06
C ALA A 204 -3.80 6.15 -7.14
N LEU A 205 -4.15 4.87 -6.93
CA LEU A 205 -4.02 3.83 -7.96
C LEU A 205 -4.90 4.12 -9.18
N GLU A 206 -6.16 4.52 -8.98
CA GLU A 206 -7.04 4.94 -10.08
C GLU A 206 -6.47 6.12 -10.84
N ALA A 207 -5.98 7.15 -10.15
CA ALA A 207 -5.35 8.31 -10.78
C ALA A 207 -4.07 7.94 -11.54
N ALA A 208 -3.28 7.00 -11.04
CA ALA A 208 -2.10 6.50 -11.73
C ALA A 208 -2.45 5.67 -13.00
N LEU A 209 -3.59 4.98 -13.00
CA LEU A 209 -4.10 4.27 -14.18
C LEU A 209 -4.51 5.25 -15.29
N ASP A 210 -5.16 6.35 -14.93
CA ASP A 210 -5.67 7.36 -15.87
C ASP A 210 -4.60 8.33 -16.34
N GLY A 211 -3.69 8.65 -15.45
CA GLY A 211 -2.64 9.63 -15.66
C GLY A 211 -1.42 9.07 -16.41
N THR A 212 -0.44 9.93 -16.52
CA THR A 212 0.89 9.59 -17.07
C THR A 212 1.92 9.37 -15.97
N TRP A 213 1.47 8.95 -14.77
CA TRP A 213 2.38 8.78 -13.64
C TRP A 213 3.44 7.73 -13.92
N ASN A 214 4.68 8.08 -13.63
CA ASN A 214 5.83 7.22 -13.85
C ASN A 214 6.83 7.39 -12.70
N GLY A 215 7.62 6.37 -12.41
CA GLY A 215 8.57 6.36 -11.30
C GLY A 215 7.89 6.23 -9.94
N VAL A 216 8.53 6.76 -8.89
CA VAL A 216 8.09 6.59 -7.50
C VAL A 216 7.18 7.75 -7.08
N VAL A 217 6.12 7.43 -6.34
CA VAL A 217 5.21 8.41 -5.73
C VAL A 217 4.87 7.99 -4.30
N ASN A 218 5.10 8.85 -3.32
CA ASN A 218 4.70 8.61 -1.94
C ASN A 218 3.20 8.86 -1.76
N VAL A 219 2.51 7.91 -1.17
CA VAL A 219 1.09 8.01 -0.87
C VAL A 219 0.89 7.88 0.63
N VAL A 220 0.93 9.01 1.29
CA VAL A 220 0.79 9.17 2.74
C VAL A 220 -0.10 10.37 3.05
N ASN A 221 -0.67 10.41 4.25
CA ASN A 221 -1.39 11.59 4.76
C ASN A 221 -0.49 12.84 4.76
N ASP A 222 -1.09 14.01 4.85
CA ASP A 222 -0.39 15.29 4.82
C ASP A 222 0.50 15.49 6.05
N GLU A 223 0.10 14.92 7.18
CA GLU A 223 0.76 15.11 8.47
C GLU A 223 1.22 13.78 9.04
N PRO A 224 2.56 13.57 9.16
CA PRO A 224 3.09 12.49 9.97
C PRO A 224 2.68 12.69 11.44
N ILE A 225 2.29 11.61 12.11
CA ILE A 225 1.87 11.66 13.52
C ILE A 225 2.86 10.91 14.40
N ARG A 226 3.16 11.43 15.59
CA ARG A 226 3.95 10.70 16.59
C ARG A 226 3.15 9.50 17.11
N LEU A 227 3.83 8.39 17.35
CA LEU A 227 3.16 7.16 17.82
C LEU A 227 2.39 7.40 19.11
N ARG A 228 2.99 8.14 20.07
CA ARG A 228 2.32 8.47 21.34
C ARG A 228 1.03 9.28 21.13
N ASP A 229 1.03 10.22 20.19
CA ASP A 229 -0.13 11.06 19.90
C ASP A 229 -1.25 10.25 19.25
N LEU A 230 -0.90 9.37 18.31
CA LEU A 230 -1.83 8.45 17.68
C LEU A 230 -2.49 7.53 18.70
N VAL A 231 -1.66 6.88 19.54
CA VAL A 231 -2.14 5.95 20.58
C VAL A 231 -2.96 6.70 21.61
N GLY A 232 -2.46 7.84 22.11
CA GLY A 232 -3.14 8.65 23.12
C GLY A 232 -4.53 9.11 22.66
N ARG A 233 -4.63 9.67 21.46
CA ARG A 233 -5.92 10.07 20.87
C ARG A 233 -6.88 8.89 20.73
N SER A 234 -6.38 7.74 20.28
CA SER A 234 -7.18 6.53 20.09
C SER A 234 -7.73 6.00 21.42
N LEU A 235 -6.89 5.86 22.44
CA LEU A 235 -7.30 5.36 23.76
C LEU A 235 -8.25 6.34 24.47
N GLN A 236 -7.97 7.64 24.38
CA GLN A 236 -8.82 8.67 24.96
C GLN A 236 -10.25 8.61 24.41
N ARG A 237 -10.42 8.48 23.08
CA ARG A 237 -11.76 8.34 22.47
C ARG A 237 -12.51 7.10 22.95
N GLN A 238 -11.78 6.03 23.24
CA GLN A 238 -12.35 4.77 23.71
C GLN A 238 -12.60 4.76 25.24
N GLY A 239 -12.23 5.84 25.95
CA GLY A 239 -12.31 5.89 27.41
C GLY A 239 -11.39 4.89 28.11
N LEU A 240 -10.24 4.56 27.48
CA LEU A 240 -9.28 3.57 27.97
C LEU A 240 -8.06 4.25 28.60
N ASP A 241 -7.40 3.53 29.51
CA ASP A 241 -6.21 3.99 30.19
C ASP A 241 -5.07 4.30 29.21
N PRO A 242 -4.33 5.40 29.40
CA PRO A 242 -3.24 5.76 28.53
C PRO A 242 -2.06 4.78 28.64
N VAL A 243 -1.23 4.72 27.60
CA VAL A 243 0.06 4.04 27.64
C VAL A 243 1.02 4.83 28.53
N ARG A 244 1.75 4.12 29.39
CA ARG A 244 2.89 4.67 30.13
C ARG A 244 4.17 4.46 29.34
N TRP A 245 4.69 5.53 28.75
CA TRP A 245 5.98 5.51 28.06
C TRP A 245 7.12 5.60 29.08
N LEU A 246 8.13 4.72 28.95
CA LEU A 246 9.23 4.59 29.94
C LEU A 246 10.50 5.37 29.53
N GLY A 247 10.56 5.86 28.29
CA GLY A 247 11.72 6.64 27.82
C GLY A 247 11.52 8.14 27.99
N GLU A 248 12.63 8.86 28.05
CA GLU A 248 12.64 10.32 28.04
C GLU A 248 12.19 10.88 26.68
N ASP A 249 11.64 12.09 26.69
CA ASP A 249 11.27 12.83 25.48
C ASP A 249 12.55 13.32 24.76
N GLU A 250 13.10 12.49 23.89
CA GLU A 250 14.08 12.97 22.93
C GLU A 250 13.35 13.68 21.78
N PRO A 251 13.60 14.97 21.57
CA PRO A 251 13.02 15.68 20.45
C PRO A 251 13.49 15.05 19.14
N ASP A 252 12.56 14.64 18.32
CA ASP A 252 12.75 14.24 16.91
C ASP A 252 13.66 13.03 16.59
N ALA A 253 14.03 12.22 17.57
CA ALA A 253 15.12 11.26 17.45
C ALA A 253 14.81 9.96 16.72
N ALA A 254 13.57 9.70 16.26
CA ALA A 254 13.29 8.41 15.63
C ALA A 254 12.22 8.47 14.53
N GLY A 255 12.34 7.55 13.59
CA GLY A 255 11.42 7.42 12.47
C GLY A 255 11.72 8.40 11.34
N ARG A 256 10.72 8.73 10.57
CA ARG A 256 10.80 9.63 9.40
C ARG A 256 9.50 10.35 9.18
N ARG A 257 9.57 11.53 8.61
CA ARG A 257 8.42 12.28 8.10
C ARG A 257 8.44 12.21 6.57
N ILE A 258 7.36 11.75 5.96
CA ILE A 258 7.33 11.50 4.51
C ILE A 258 6.50 12.59 3.84
N ARG A 259 7.07 13.21 2.80
CA ARG A 259 6.38 14.19 1.97
C ARG A 259 5.56 13.49 0.90
N ASN A 260 4.36 14.02 0.64
CA ASN A 260 3.48 13.62 -0.46
C ASN A 260 3.34 14.75 -1.52
N THR A 261 4.33 15.63 -1.60
CA THR A 261 4.30 16.78 -2.51
C THR A 261 4.12 16.37 -3.95
N ARG A 262 4.83 15.31 -4.40
CA ARG A 262 4.71 14.77 -5.75
C ARG A 262 3.30 14.24 -6.06
N LEU A 263 2.66 13.56 -5.12
CA LEU A 263 1.28 13.12 -5.24
C LEU A 263 0.32 14.27 -5.59
N LYS A 264 0.48 15.40 -4.87
CA LYS A 264 -0.32 16.61 -5.07
C LYS A 264 0.00 17.31 -6.41
N GLN A 265 1.27 17.35 -6.80
CA GLN A 265 1.72 17.89 -8.09
C GLN A 265 1.17 17.08 -9.26
N LEU A 266 1.00 15.77 -9.10
CA LEU A 266 0.36 14.88 -10.07
C LEU A 266 -1.18 15.00 -10.07
N GLY A 267 -1.73 15.93 -9.30
CA GLY A 267 -3.16 16.28 -9.31
C GLY A 267 -4.03 15.49 -8.33
N TYR A 268 -3.48 14.55 -7.56
CA TYR A 268 -4.28 13.82 -6.58
C TYR A 268 -4.45 14.62 -5.28
N ARG A 269 -5.67 14.61 -4.75
CA ARG A 269 -6.01 15.19 -3.44
C ARG A 269 -6.54 14.10 -2.52
N LEU A 270 -5.95 14.02 -1.34
CA LEU A 270 -6.39 13.06 -0.32
C LEU A 270 -7.80 13.40 0.17
N GLN A 271 -8.63 12.37 0.32
CA GLN A 271 -9.92 12.46 0.99
C GLN A 271 -9.75 12.46 2.52
N HIS A 272 -8.68 11.81 2.99
CA HIS A 272 -8.28 11.72 4.39
C HIS A 272 -6.89 12.30 4.57
N PRO A 273 -6.74 13.65 4.57
CA PRO A 273 -5.43 14.30 4.61
C PRO A 273 -4.71 14.12 5.95
N THR A 274 -5.43 13.82 7.00
CA THR A 274 -4.89 13.49 8.33
C THR A 274 -5.34 12.10 8.75
N VAL A 275 -4.68 11.54 9.77
CA VAL A 275 -5.17 10.32 10.42
C VAL A 275 -6.40 10.71 11.23
N ASP A 276 -7.50 10.97 10.54
CA ASP A 276 -8.78 11.14 11.20
C ASP A 276 -9.35 9.77 11.56
N GLN A 277 -9.66 9.61 12.81
CA GLN A 277 -10.00 8.33 13.40
C GLN A 277 -11.52 8.18 13.53
N SER A 278 -12.27 9.15 13.05
CA SER A 278 -13.71 9.06 12.88
C SER A 278 -14.04 8.29 11.60
N GLY A 279 -13.71 7.00 11.57
CA GLY A 279 -14.23 6.05 10.56
C GLY A 279 -15.71 5.74 10.71
N VAL A 280 -16.48 6.63 11.31
CA VAL A 280 -17.93 6.65 11.27
C VAL A 280 -18.31 7.76 10.31
N LEU A 281 -18.58 7.42 9.07
CA LEU A 281 -19.42 8.23 8.20
C LEU A 281 -20.71 8.51 8.96
N THR A 282 -20.83 9.70 9.53
CA THR A 282 -22.14 10.23 9.88
C THR A 282 -22.93 10.28 8.57
N ALA A 283 -24.04 9.60 8.52
CA ALA A 283 -24.92 9.39 7.36
C ALA A 283 -25.53 10.67 6.76
N ASN A 284 -24.89 11.83 6.93
CA ASN A 284 -25.41 13.14 6.53
C ASN A 284 -24.52 13.93 5.57
N GLN A 285 -23.58 13.28 4.86
CA GLN A 285 -22.84 13.93 3.78
C GLN A 285 -22.85 13.07 2.51
N VAL A 286 -24.06 12.89 1.97
CA VAL A 286 -24.26 12.57 0.55
C VAL A 286 -25.02 13.76 -0.03
N PRO A 287 -24.44 14.51 -0.99
CA PRO A 287 -25.18 15.46 -1.79
C PRO A 287 -26.09 14.75 -2.80
#